data_c04e52c47c539f5af5ea3b3f76729945
#
_entry.id   c04e52c47c539f5af5ea3b3f76729945
#
_cell.length_a   1.000
_cell.length_b   1.000
_cell.length_c   1.000
_cell.angle_alpha   90.00
_cell.angle_beta   90.00
_cell.angle_gamma   90.00
#
_symmetry.space_group_name_H-M   'P 1'
#
loop_
_entity.id
_entity.type
_entity.pdbx_description
1 polymer ?
#
loop_
_entity_poly.entity_id
_entity_poly.type
_entity_poly.pdbx_seq_one_letter_code
_entity_poly.pdbx_strand_id
1 'polypeptide(L)'
;GIIHSSLGGSEIAAWLPRQVINANNSFRTLRGNHWLDSPLISDWVRGRARKNISPRLNQGSPDHPYKPAFLYESGIAWTTPLPITGVIWYQGESDAEIIDNAQNGMLLKTMISSWRKAFRNPEMPFVMIQLPRINDPSKIRAGWPEFREMQDTVAKTVPQVYSVNTIDLGSTNADVHPPFKRPVGERAGNTALNKVYGKKVPCEGPAFKAFKTSGSSILVQMEHAAGLTTTDGKKPAQFEIAGTDGIYHPATAEITNRKGGTAVIRLSSPEVKSPKNARYCWNRFVTPNLVNGNQLPARPFRTDAPVLKK
;
A
#
# COMPACT_ATOMS: atom_id res chain seq x y z
N GLY A 1 23.76 5.37 -9.16
CA GLY A 1 22.90 6.40 -9.74
C GLY A 1 21.43 6.10 -9.56
N ILE A 2 20.57 7.04 -9.88
CA ILE A 2 19.10 6.91 -9.83
C ILE A 2 18.55 7.18 -11.22
N ILE A 3 17.71 6.27 -11.73
CA ILE A 3 16.90 6.47 -12.92
C ILE A 3 15.52 6.88 -12.44
N HIS A 4 15.08 8.09 -12.80
CA HIS A 4 13.76 8.59 -12.43
C HIS A 4 12.81 8.43 -13.62
N SER A 5 11.77 7.60 -13.45
CA SER A 5 10.69 7.40 -14.42
C SER A 5 9.37 7.42 -13.66
N SER A 6 8.63 8.52 -13.76
CA SER A 6 7.34 8.65 -13.08
C SER A 6 6.38 9.53 -13.87
N LEU A 7 5.10 9.25 -13.74
CA LEU A 7 4.02 10.06 -14.27
C LEU A 7 2.87 10.11 -13.27
N GLY A 8 2.50 11.29 -12.80
CA GLY A 8 1.42 11.48 -11.83
C GLY A 8 0.07 11.02 -12.38
N GLY A 9 -0.71 10.33 -11.52
CA GLY A 9 -2.04 9.82 -11.85
C GLY A 9 -2.08 8.56 -12.72
N SER A 10 -0.92 7.99 -13.09
CA SER A 10 -0.88 6.75 -13.87
C SER A 10 -1.21 5.53 -13.02
N GLU A 11 -1.98 4.61 -13.57
CA GLU A 11 -2.32 3.33 -12.96
C GLU A 11 -1.29 2.25 -13.30
N ILE A 12 -1.27 1.17 -12.53
CA ILE A 12 -0.36 0.03 -12.72
C ILE A 12 -0.43 -0.52 -14.14
N ALA A 13 -1.62 -0.53 -14.75
CA ALA A 13 -1.85 -1.01 -16.10
C ALA A 13 -0.96 -0.32 -17.17
N ALA A 14 -0.66 0.97 -17.00
CA ALA A 14 0.20 1.72 -17.92
C ALA A 14 1.68 1.26 -17.89
N TRP A 15 2.09 0.59 -16.82
CA TRP A 15 3.45 0.13 -16.56
C TRP A 15 3.66 -1.37 -16.86
N LEU A 16 2.64 -2.06 -17.37
CA LEU A 16 2.72 -3.46 -17.79
C LEU A 16 3.20 -3.57 -19.25
N PRO A 17 4.03 -4.57 -19.62
CA PRO A 17 4.30 -4.87 -21.02
C PRO A 17 3.02 -5.27 -21.76
N ARG A 18 2.82 -4.77 -23.00
CA ARG A 18 1.64 -5.07 -23.82
C ARG A 18 1.45 -6.56 -24.07
N GLN A 19 2.53 -7.27 -24.31
CA GLN A 19 2.47 -8.72 -24.50
C GLN A 19 1.91 -9.47 -23.28
N VAL A 20 2.19 -8.98 -22.07
CA VAL A 20 1.67 -9.55 -20.82
C VAL A 20 0.18 -9.27 -20.66
N ILE A 21 -0.27 -8.07 -20.99
CA ILE A 21 -1.70 -7.72 -21.02
C ILE A 21 -2.42 -8.60 -22.05
N ASN A 22 -1.85 -8.78 -23.24
CA ASN A 22 -2.45 -9.58 -24.30
C ASN A 22 -2.51 -11.08 -23.98
N ALA A 23 -1.54 -11.59 -23.25
CA ALA A 23 -1.49 -13.01 -22.87
C ALA A 23 -2.40 -13.37 -21.69
N ASN A 24 -2.81 -12.41 -20.85
CA ASN A 24 -3.60 -12.70 -19.64
C ASN A 24 -5.08 -12.35 -19.83
N ASN A 25 -5.94 -13.36 -19.78
CA ASN A 25 -7.39 -13.17 -19.95
C ASN A 25 -8.04 -12.31 -18.86
N SER A 26 -7.47 -12.24 -17.67
CA SER A 26 -7.95 -11.35 -16.61
C SER A 26 -7.78 -9.87 -16.98
N PHE A 27 -6.91 -9.55 -17.93
CA PHE A 27 -6.66 -8.20 -18.43
C PHE A 27 -7.29 -7.92 -19.80
N ARG A 28 -8.22 -8.78 -20.28
CA ARG A 28 -8.83 -8.63 -21.62
C ARG A 28 -9.47 -7.27 -21.86
N THR A 29 -10.03 -6.64 -20.81
CA THR A 29 -10.68 -5.32 -20.88
C THR A 29 -9.68 -4.16 -21.01
N LEU A 30 -8.40 -4.41 -20.78
CA LEU A 30 -7.32 -3.42 -20.95
C LEU A 30 -6.76 -3.42 -22.37
N ARG A 31 -7.20 -4.34 -23.24
CA ARG A 31 -6.66 -4.52 -24.59
C ARG A 31 -7.25 -3.54 -25.59
N GLY A 32 -6.43 -3.17 -26.56
CA GLY A 32 -6.88 -2.41 -27.75
C GLY A 32 -7.43 -1.01 -27.42
N ASN A 33 -8.47 -0.64 -28.14
CA ASN A 33 -9.02 0.72 -28.14
C ASN A 33 -10.09 0.96 -27.07
N HIS A 34 -10.58 -0.12 -26.44
CA HIS A 34 -11.67 -0.06 -25.44
C HIS A 34 -11.19 0.05 -24.00
N TRP A 35 -9.90 0.31 -23.78
CA TRP A 35 -9.34 0.43 -22.43
C TRP A 35 -10.04 1.49 -21.58
N LEU A 36 -10.58 2.56 -22.19
CA LEU A 36 -11.35 3.60 -21.50
C LEU A 36 -12.69 3.09 -20.95
N ASP A 37 -13.14 1.92 -21.36
CA ASP A 37 -14.38 1.30 -20.85
C ASP A 37 -14.08 0.15 -19.89
N SER A 38 -12.80 -0.11 -19.63
CA SER A 38 -12.36 -1.16 -18.72
C SER A 38 -12.74 -0.85 -17.26
N PRO A 39 -13.31 -1.80 -16.51
CA PRO A 39 -13.53 -1.64 -15.07
C PRO A 39 -12.21 -1.60 -14.27
N LEU A 40 -11.08 -1.94 -14.89
CA LEU A 40 -9.75 -1.87 -14.30
C LEU A 40 -9.08 -0.50 -14.49
N ILE A 41 -9.82 0.49 -14.98
CA ILE A 41 -9.38 1.88 -15.12
C ILE A 41 -10.31 2.75 -14.27
N SER A 42 -9.76 3.57 -13.40
CA SER A 42 -10.53 4.46 -12.52
C SER A 42 -11.30 5.53 -13.30
N ASP A 43 -12.38 6.02 -12.73
CA ASP A 43 -13.18 7.08 -13.34
C ASP A 43 -12.38 8.37 -13.50
N TRP A 44 -11.50 8.66 -12.57
CA TRP A 44 -10.63 9.83 -12.65
C TRP A 44 -9.68 9.73 -13.86
N VAL A 45 -8.98 8.62 -14.02
CA VAL A 45 -8.06 8.37 -15.15
C VAL A 45 -8.81 8.41 -16.48
N ARG A 46 -9.97 7.75 -16.53
CA ARG A 46 -10.85 7.71 -17.70
C ARG A 46 -11.32 9.10 -18.12
N GLY A 47 -11.81 9.89 -17.17
CA GLY A 47 -12.26 11.27 -17.40
C GLY A 47 -11.12 12.17 -17.87
N ARG A 48 -9.95 12.07 -17.23
CA ARG A 48 -8.76 12.84 -17.62
C ARG A 48 -8.27 12.48 -19.01
N ALA A 49 -8.18 11.19 -19.33
CA ALA A 49 -7.77 10.73 -20.63
C ALA A 49 -8.75 11.17 -21.72
N ARG A 50 -10.05 10.94 -21.55
CA ARG A 50 -11.09 11.40 -22.51
C ARG A 50 -11.00 12.89 -22.79
N LYS A 51 -10.83 13.71 -21.76
CA LYS A 51 -10.66 15.17 -21.94
C LYS A 51 -9.45 15.52 -22.81
N ASN A 52 -8.33 14.83 -22.61
CA ASN A 52 -7.09 15.11 -23.31
C ASN A 52 -7.10 14.63 -24.78
N ILE A 53 -7.79 13.52 -25.06
CA ILE A 53 -7.82 12.90 -26.41
C ILE A 53 -9.09 13.22 -27.20
N SER A 54 -10.08 13.91 -26.61
CA SER A 54 -11.37 14.18 -27.24
C SER A 54 -11.26 14.74 -28.69
N PRO A 55 -10.31 15.62 -29.02
CA PRO A 55 -10.15 16.11 -30.39
C PRO A 55 -9.69 15.04 -31.38
N ARG A 56 -9.22 13.88 -30.89
CA ARG A 56 -8.62 12.80 -31.69
C ARG A 56 -9.38 11.48 -31.62
N LEU A 57 -10.51 11.42 -30.89
CA LEU A 57 -11.29 10.19 -30.71
C LEU A 57 -11.73 9.56 -32.03
N ASN A 58 -11.97 10.35 -33.06
CA ASN A 58 -12.35 9.90 -34.40
C ASN A 58 -11.17 9.36 -35.25
N GLN A 59 -9.95 9.43 -34.73
CA GLN A 59 -8.72 8.99 -35.41
C GLN A 59 -8.25 7.59 -35.00
N GLY A 60 -9.14 6.78 -34.42
CA GLY A 60 -8.83 5.47 -33.86
C GLY A 60 -8.57 5.54 -32.34
N SER A 61 -7.61 4.76 -31.81
CA SER A 61 -7.23 4.80 -30.39
C SER A 61 -6.00 5.66 -30.20
N PRO A 62 -6.16 6.97 -29.96
CA PRO A 62 -5.02 7.85 -29.76
C PRO A 62 -4.22 7.42 -28.52
N ASP A 63 -2.92 7.59 -28.59
CA ASP A 63 -2.05 7.32 -27.46
C ASP A 63 -2.23 8.37 -26.35
N HIS A 64 -2.20 7.86 -25.13
CA HIS A 64 -2.25 8.66 -23.92
C HIS A 64 -1.33 8.01 -22.87
N PRO A 65 -0.63 8.79 -22.04
CA PRO A 65 0.26 8.23 -21.01
C PRO A 65 -0.43 7.27 -20.03
N TYR A 66 -1.75 7.36 -19.85
CA TYR A 66 -2.52 6.46 -19.00
C TYR A 66 -3.00 5.18 -19.72
N LYS A 67 -2.80 5.10 -21.05
CA LYS A 67 -3.16 3.90 -21.82
C LYS A 67 -2.34 2.69 -21.29
N PRO A 68 -2.98 1.53 -21.12
CA PRO A 68 -2.26 0.32 -20.72
C PRO A 68 -1.03 0.06 -21.59
N ALA A 69 0.07 -0.31 -20.96
CA ALA A 69 1.40 -0.53 -21.53
C ALA A 69 2.17 0.72 -21.99
N PHE A 70 1.56 1.89 -22.11
CA PHE A 70 2.21 3.06 -22.70
C PHE A 70 3.50 3.46 -21.97
N LEU A 71 3.46 3.57 -20.64
CA LEU A 71 4.62 3.99 -19.85
C LEU A 71 5.71 2.91 -19.77
N TYR A 72 5.32 1.64 -19.84
CA TYR A 72 6.31 0.59 -20.01
C TYR A 72 7.04 0.71 -21.35
N GLU A 73 6.32 0.82 -22.44
CA GLU A 73 6.88 0.84 -23.80
C GLU A 73 7.67 2.12 -24.09
N SER A 74 7.19 3.28 -23.61
CA SER A 74 7.84 4.57 -23.85
C SER A 74 9.00 4.89 -22.88
N GLY A 75 9.07 4.20 -21.76
CA GLY A 75 10.06 4.49 -20.70
C GLY A 75 10.82 3.24 -20.24
N ILE A 76 10.16 2.34 -19.54
CA ILE A 76 10.83 1.23 -18.85
C ILE A 76 11.56 0.29 -19.81
N ALA A 77 10.95 -0.06 -20.95
CA ALA A 77 11.55 -0.95 -21.95
C ALA A 77 12.94 -0.50 -22.40
N TRP A 78 13.14 0.80 -22.53
CA TRP A 78 14.43 1.40 -22.93
C TRP A 78 15.51 1.34 -21.85
N THR A 79 15.11 1.16 -20.59
CA THR A 79 16.04 1.05 -19.47
C THR A 79 16.46 -0.38 -19.17
N THR A 80 15.79 -1.38 -19.75
CA THR A 80 16.05 -2.81 -19.47
C THR A 80 17.46 -3.31 -19.82
N PRO A 81 18.22 -2.71 -20.77
CA PRO A 81 19.63 -3.06 -20.97
C PRO A 81 20.55 -2.61 -19.83
N LEU A 82 20.12 -1.68 -18.98
CA LEU A 82 20.94 -1.16 -17.89
C LEU A 82 20.84 -2.10 -16.67
N PRO A 83 21.95 -2.45 -16.03
CA PRO A 83 21.94 -3.21 -14.79
C PRO A 83 21.42 -2.33 -13.65
N ILE A 84 20.24 -2.63 -13.11
CA ILE A 84 19.69 -1.95 -11.93
C ILE A 84 19.68 -2.90 -10.73
N THR A 85 19.95 -2.34 -9.55
CA THR A 85 19.93 -3.12 -8.29
C THR A 85 18.51 -3.43 -7.83
N GLY A 86 17.57 -2.52 -8.05
CA GLY A 86 16.19 -2.68 -7.62
C GLY A 86 15.31 -1.49 -8.00
N VAL A 87 14.06 -1.54 -7.59
CA VAL A 87 13.04 -0.53 -7.90
C VAL A 87 12.49 0.06 -6.61
N ILE A 88 12.36 1.39 -6.55
CA ILE A 88 11.52 2.08 -5.56
C ILE A 88 10.21 2.42 -6.26
N TRP A 89 9.10 1.84 -5.77
CA TRP A 89 7.78 2.00 -6.34
C TRP A 89 6.87 2.81 -5.42
N TYR A 90 6.47 4.00 -5.86
CA TYR A 90 5.53 4.86 -5.14
C TYR A 90 4.38 5.24 -6.07
N GLN A 91 3.27 4.55 -5.94
CA GLN A 91 2.09 4.70 -6.82
C GLN A 91 0.88 4.02 -6.15
N GLY A 92 -0.33 4.34 -6.59
CA GLY A 92 -1.53 3.60 -6.25
C GLY A 92 -2.76 4.47 -6.02
N GLU A 93 -2.64 5.79 -6.04
CA GLU A 93 -3.72 6.72 -5.71
C GLU A 93 -4.91 6.57 -6.65
N SER A 94 -4.68 6.36 -7.94
CA SER A 94 -5.73 6.12 -8.93
C SER A 94 -6.26 4.69 -8.88
N ASP A 95 -5.37 3.69 -8.70
CA ASP A 95 -5.80 2.29 -8.55
C ASP A 95 -6.63 2.06 -7.27
N ALA A 96 -6.38 2.81 -6.20
CA ALA A 96 -7.16 2.74 -4.96
C ALA A 96 -8.62 3.23 -5.11
N GLU A 97 -8.97 3.87 -6.22
CA GLU A 97 -10.36 4.19 -6.59
C GLU A 97 -11.12 2.96 -7.11
N ILE A 98 -10.39 1.95 -7.57
CA ILE A 98 -10.93 0.68 -8.04
C ILE A 98 -11.06 -0.26 -6.82
N ILE A 99 -12.30 -0.59 -6.46
CA ILE A 99 -12.58 -1.35 -5.21
C ILE A 99 -12.12 -2.83 -5.32
N ASP A 100 -11.79 -3.33 -6.51
CA ASP A 100 -11.33 -4.70 -6.70
C ASP A 100 -9.83 -4.84 -6.37
N ASN A 101 -9.53 -5.03 -5.08
CA ASN A 101 -8.16 -5.20 -4.61
C ASN A 101 -7.52 -6.53 -5.02
N ALA A 102 -8.31 -7.55 -5.39
CA ALA A 102 -7.76 -8.80 -5.94
C ALA A 102 -7.16 -8.54 -7.33
N GLN A 103 -7.85 -7.77 -8.16
CA GLN A 103 -7.35 -7.35 -9.46
C GLN A 103 -6.15 -6.40 -9.36
N ASN A 104 -6.20 -5.43 -8.45
CA ASN A 104 -5.07 -4.54 -8.18
C ASN A 104 -3.82 -5.32 -7.73
N GLY A 105 -4.00 -6.29 -6.84
CA GLY A 105 -2.93 -7.18 -6.40
C GLY A 105 -2.37 -8.05 -7.54
N MET A 106 -3.23 -8.53 -8.44
CA MET A 106 -2.81 -9.28 -9.63
C MET A 106 -2.02 -8.39 -10.60
N LEU A 107 -2.49 -7.18 -10.89
CA LEU A 107 -1.77 -6.21 -11.72
C LEU A 107 -0.38 -5.91 -11.17
N LEU A 108 -0.28 -5.63 -9.86
CA LEU A 108 0.98 -5.30 -9.19
C LEU A 108 1.96 -6.49 -9.21
N LYS A 109 1.51 -7.69 -8.88
CA LYS A 109 2.34 -8.91 -8.94
C LYS A 109 2.82 -9.21 -10.37
N THR A 110 1.93 -8.99 -11.35
CA THR A 110 2.26 -9.20 -12.76
C THR A 110 3.28 -8.16 -13.24
N MET A 111 3.16 -6.91 -12.81
CA MET A 111 4.16 -5.87 -13.11
C MET A 111 5.53 -6.25 -12.55
N ILE A 112 5.61 -6.61 -11.27
CA ILE A 112 6.86 -7.01 -10.62
C ILE A 112 7.52 -8.18 -11.37
N SER A 113 6.77 -9.24 -11.66
CA SER A 113 7.29 -10.42 -12.36
C SER A 113 7.73 -10.09 -13.79
N SER A 114 6.99 -9.24 -14.49
CA SER A 114 7.31 -8.82 -15.86
C SER A 114 8.59 -7.99 -15.91
N TRP A 115 8.76 -7.06 -14.97
CA TRP A 115 9.97 -6.24 -14.91
C TRP A 115 11.19 -7.09 -14.53
N ARG A 116 11.06 -8.00 -13.56
CA ARG A 116 12.13 -8.96 -13.22
C ARG A 116 12.60 -9.76 -14.43
N LYS A 117 11.64 -10.24 -15.25
CA LYS A 117 11.94 -10.93 -16.50
C LYS A 117 12.64 -10.00 -17.51
N ALA A 118 12.13 -8.79 -17.69
CA ALA A 118 12.67 -7.83 -18.65
C ALA A 118 14.10 -7.38 -18.30
N PHE A 119 14.38 -7.12 -17.02
CA PHE A 119 15.71 -6.78 -16.51
C PHE A 119 16.62 -8.01 -16.30
N ARG A 120 16.15 -9.23 -16.61
CA ARG A 120 16.89 -10.48 -16.43
C ARG A 120 17.40 -10.70 -14.99
N ASN A 121 16.65 -10.20 -14.02
CA ASN A 121 16.96 -10.31 -12.59
C ASN A 121 15.71 -10.83 -11.84
N PRO A 122 15.55 -12.16 -11.69
CA PRO A 122 14.38 -12.76 -11.06
C PRO A 122 14.21 -12.38 -9.58
N GLU A 123 15.31 -12.03 -8.92
CA GLU A 123 15.35 -11.61 -7.52
C GLU A 123 15.41 -10.09 -7.34
N MET A 124 15.20 -9.33 -8.42
CA MET A 124 15.26 -7.86 -8.34
C MET A 124 14.34 -7.33 -7.24
N PRO A 125 14.88 -6.63 -6.21
CA PRO A 125 14.10 -6.14 -5.10
C PRO A 125 13.20 -4.96 -5.50
N PHE A 126 12.01 -4.93 -4.88
CA PHE A 126 11.09 -3.79 -4.95
C PHE A 126 10.90 -3.21 -3.55
N VAL A 127 11.20 -1.94 -3.38
CA VAL A 127 10.86 -1.15 -2.19
C VAL A 127 9.60 -0.38 -2.52
N MET A 128 8.47 -0.87 -2.02
CA MET A 128 7.14 -0.34 -2.32
C MET A 128 6.69 0.61 -1.21
N ILE A 129 6.42 1.85 -1.56
CA ILE A 129 5.91 2.86 -0.63
C ILE A 129 4.39 2.71 -0.55
N GLN A 130 3.89 2.39 0.65
CA GLN A 130 2.47 2.26 0.92
C GLN A 130 1.78 3.63 0.81
N LEU A 131 0.51 3.66 0.38
CA LEU A 131 -0.26 4.91 0.35
C LEU A 131 -0.38 5.53 1.75
N PRO A 132 -0.10 6.82 1.90
CA PRO A 132 -0.23 7.54 3.16
C PRO A 132 -1.71 7.77 3.52
N ARG A 133 -1.97 8.39 4.66
CA ARG A 133 -3.31 8.87 5.01
C ARG A 133 -3.76 9.99 4.06
N ILE A 134 -5.08 10.15 3.91
CA ILE A 134 -5.69 11.23 3.14
C ILE A 134 -7.02 11.66 3.78
N ASN A 135 -7.23 12.95 3.96
CA ASN A 135 -8.48 13.49 4.49
C ASN A 135 -9.41 13.92 3.34
N ASP A 136 -9.87 12.95 2.58
CA ASP A 136 -10.83 13.15 1.51
C ASP A 136 -12.17 12.47 1.89
N PRO A 137 -13.25 13.24 2.11
CA PRO A 137 -14.55 12.69 2.49
C PRO A 137 -15.27 12.00 1.32
N SER A 138 -14.80 12.14 0.08
CA SER A 138 -15.46 11.58 -1.10
C SER A 138 -15.49 10.05 -1.07
N LYS A 139 -16.52 9.46 -1.68
CA LYS A 139 -16.64 8.00 -1.79
C LYS A 139 -15.55 7.37 -2.66
N ILE A 140 -14.91 8.14 -3.53
CA ILE A 140 -13.82 7.70 -4.40
C ILE A 140 -12.65 7.12 -3.60
N ARG A 141 -12.40 7.64 -2.38
CA ARG A 141 -11.30 7.19 -1.51
C ARG A 141 -11.71 6.14 -0.49
N ALA A 142 -12.90 5.55 -0.62
CA ALA A 142 -13.40 4.56 0.35
C ALA A 142 -12.50 3.33 0.45
N GLY A 143 -11.97 2.83 -0.67
CA GLY A 143 -11.09 1.66 -0.74
C GLY A 143 -9.62 1.87 -0.32
N TRP A 144 -9.29 3.03 0.24
CA TRP A 144 -7.90 3.38 0.58
C TRP A 144 -7.24 2.46 1.64
N PRO A 145 -7.92 2.06 2.72
CA PRO A 145 -7.37 1.11 3.70
C PRO A 145 -7.12 -0.27 3.10
N GLU A 146 -8.07 -0.77 2.30
CA GLU A 146 -7.98 -2.07 1.63
C GLU A 146 -6.85 -2.09 0.60
N PHE A 147 -6.63 -0.99 -0.12
CA PHE A 147 -5.51 -0.87 -1.05
C PHE A 147 -4.15 -0.93 -0.33
N ARG A 148 -4.02 -0.27 0.83
CA ARG A 148 -2.83 -0.40 1.70
C ARG A 148 -2.60 -1.83 2.16
N GLU A 149 -3.67 -2.54 2.55
CA GLU A 149 -3.60 -3.96 2.91
C GLU A 149 -3.16 -4.83 1.73
N MET A 150 -3.67 -4.55 0.52
CA MET A 150 -3.23 -5.23 -0.69
C MET A 150 -1.74 -5.01 -0.95
N GLN A 151 -1.24 -3.78 -0.81
CA GLN A 151 0.20 -3.49 -0.91
C GLN A 151 1.03 -4.29 0.09
N ASP A 152 0.60 -4.35 1.37
CA ASP A 152 1.28 -5.16 2.39
C ASP A 152 1.18 -6.66 2.09
N THR A 153 0.06 -7.13 1.56
CA THR A 153 -0.14 -8.52 1.14
C THR A 153 0.83 -8.91 0.01
N VAL A 154 1.00 -8.04 -0.99
CA VAL A 154 1.98 -8.26 -2.06
C VAL A 154 3.40 -8.33 -1.49
N ALA A 155 3.76 -7.40 -0.59
CA ALA A 155 5.07 -7.40 0.05
C ALA A 155 5.33 -8.65 0.91
N LYS A 156 4.30 -9.22 1.54
CA LYS A 156 4.42 -10.45 2.34
C LYS A 156 4.47 -11.74 1.51
N THR A 157 3.87 -11.73 0.31
CA THR A 157 3.68 -12.94 -0.51
C THR A 157 4.61 -13.04 -1.70
N VAL A 158 5.22 -11.93 -2.12
CA VAL A 158 6.19 -11.91 -3.24
C VAL A 158 7.60 -11.74 -2.67
N PRO A 159 8.52 -12.69 -2.91
CA PRO A 159 9.89 -12.57 -2.43
C PRO A 159 10.56 -11.28 -2.89
N GLN A 160 11.47 -10.74 -2.07
CA GLN A 160 12.23 -9.51 -2.36
C GLN A 160 11.34 -8.27 -2.62
N VAL A 161 10.11 -8.24 -2.08
CA VAL A 161 9.25 -7.05 -2.08
C VAL A 161 9.11 -6.56 -0.64
N TYR A 162 9.37 -5.28 -0.42
CA TYR A 162 9.41 -4.68 0.91
C TYR A 162 8.49 -3.46 0.96
N SER A 163 7.56 -3.44 1.91
CA SER A 163 6.60 -2.33 2.08
C SER A 163 7.14 -1.28 3.06
N VAL A 164 7.09 -0.02 2.65
CA VAL A 164 7.45 1.15 3.47
C VAL A 164 6.17 1.79 4.01
N ASN A 165 6.00 1.80 5.32
CA ASN A 165 4.85 2.41 5.97
C ASN A 165 4.96 3.93 6.00
N THR A 166 3.95 4.62 5.47
CA THR A 166 3.85 6.08 5.42
C THR A 166 2.52 6.61 5.98
N ILE A 167 1.84 5.83 6.81
CA ILE A 167 0.49 6.11 7.33
C ILE A 167 0.37 7.46 8.05
N ASP A 168 1.45 7.96 8.62
CA ASP A 168 1.55 9.22 9.36
C ASP A 168 1.90 10.44 8.49
N LEU A 169 2.29 10.24 7.22
CA LEU A 169 2.91 11.28 6.37
C LEU A 169 1.97 11.93 5.35
N GLY A 170 0.72 11.50 5.28
CA GLY A 170 -0.25 12.00 4.31
C GLY A 170 -0.80 13.39 4.63
N SER A 171 -1.52 13.94 3.67
CA SER A 171 -2.18 15.25 3.79
C SER A 171 -3.29 15.25 4.84
N THR A 172 -3.52 16.43 5.41
CA THR A 172 -4.67 16.71 6.30
C THR A 172 -5.89 17.21 5.53
N ASN A 173 -5.81 17.29 4.21
CA ASN A 173 -6.87 17.66 3.28
C ASN A 173 -7.02 16.57 2.19
N ALA A 174 -7.79 16.84 1.15
CA ALA A 174 -8.07 15.91 0.05
C ALA A 174 -6.91 15.77 -0.98
N ASP A 175 -5.78 16.43 -0.77
CA ASP A 175 -4.63 16.30 -1.66
C ASP A 175 -3.95 14.94 -1.45
N VAL A 176 -3.83 14.17 -2.52
CA VAL A 176 -3.15 12.85 -2.53
C VAL A 176 -1.62 12.97 -2.40
N HIS A 177 -1.08 14.17 -2.52
CA HIS A 177 0.36 14.42 -2.48
C HIS A 177 0.82 14.81 -1.08
N PRO A 178 1.50 13.94 -0.32
CA PRO A 178 2.06 14.31 0.98
C PRO A 178 3.00 15.50 0.83
N PRO A 179 2.85 16.56 1.65
CA PRO A 179 3.69 17.76 1.53
C PRO A 179 5.15 17.49 1.93
N PHE A 180 5.37 16.53 2.85
CA PHE A 180 6.70 16.20 3.37
C PHE A 180 7.24 14.92 2.69
N LYS A 181 7.98 15.08 1.59
CA LYS A 181 8.55 13.96 0.83
C LYS A 181 9.84 13.39 1.44
N ARG A 182 10.59 14.21 2.19
CA ARG A 182 11.85 13.78 2.78
C ARG A 182 11.73 12.56 3.69
N PRO A 183 10.81 12.49 4.67
CA PRO A 183 10.65 11.28 5.50
C PRO A 183 10.23 10.04 4.69
N VAL A 184 9.47 10.20 3.59
CA VAL A 184 9.14 9.10 2.68
C VAL A 184 10.40 8.54 2.03
N GLY A 185 11.26 9.42 1.50
CA GLY A 185 12.54 9.03 0.89
C GLY A 185 13.52 8.41 1.89
N GLU A 186 13.61 8.96 3.11
CA GLU A 186 14.47 8.42 4.17
C GLU A 186 14.03 7.01 4.58
N ARG A 187 12.72 6.75 4.76
CA ARG A 187 12.20 5.42 5.06
C ARG A 187 12.44 4.43 3.92
N ALA A 188 12.23 4.85 2.68
CA ALA A 188 12.52 4.01 1.50
C ALA A 188 14.03 3.71 1.40
N GLY A 189 14.89 4.71 1.59
CA GLY A 189 16.34 4.55 1.62
C GLY A 189 16.81 3.61 2.74
N ASN A 190 16.30 3.76 3.96
CA ASN A 190 16.61 2.88 5.08
C ASN A 190 16.15 1.44 4.82
N THR A 191 14.98 1.27 4.19
CA THR A 191 14.49 -0.05 3.79
C THR A 191 15.42 -0.68 2.75
N ALA A 192 15.84 0.06 1.73
CA ALA A 192 16.81 -0.41 0.75
C ALA A 192 18.16 -0.76 1.41
N LEU A 193 18.70 0.13 2.25
CA LEU A 193 19.94 -0.12 2.96
C LEU A 193 19.88 -1.39 3.81
N ASN A 194 18.81 -1.59 4.55
CA ASN A 194 18.65 -2.78 5.40
C ASN A 194 18.40 -4.05 4.58
N LYS A 195 17.34 -4.06 3.75
CA LYS A 195 16.82 -5.28 3.10
C LYS A 195 17.61 -5.68 1.86
N VAL A 196 18.17 -4.71 1.13
CA VAL A 196 18.87 -4.97 -0.13
C VAL A 196 20.39 -4.94 0.05
N TYR A 197 20.90 -3.99 0.82
CA TYR A 197 22.35 -3.82 1.02
C TYR A 197 22.86 -4.41 2.34
N GLY A 198 22.02 -5.03 3.16
CA GLY A 198 22.41 -5.71 4.40
C GLY A 198 22.96 -4.80 5.50
N LYS A 199 22.69 -3.49 5.44
CA LYS A 199 23.13 -2.53 6.45
C LYS A 199 22.25 -2.58 7.69
N LYS A 200 22.85 -2.47 8.88
CA LYS A 200 22.12 -2.49 10.16
C LYS A 200 21.49 -1.13 10.45
N VAL A 201 20.51 -0.71 9.64
CA VAL A 201 19.72 0.51 9.87
C VAL A 201 18.27 0.16 10.19
N PRO A 202 17.60 0.85 11.12
CA PRO A 202 16.19 0.62 11.41
C PRO A 202 15.31 0.96 10.19
N CYS A 203 14.39 0.05 9.84
CA CYS A 203 13.49 0.25 8.71
C CYS A 203 12.06 -0.25 8.96
N GLU A 204 11.81 -0.97 10.06
CA GLU A 204 10.52 -1.55 10.38
C GLU A 204 9.93 -0.92 11.65
N GLY A 205 8.69 -0.44 11.56
CA GLY A 205 7.87 -0.04 12.69
C GLY A 205 7.12 -1.22 13.29
N PRO A 206 6.44 -1.02 14.45
CA PRO A 206 5.64 -2.07 15.07
C PRO A 206 4.64 -2.67 14.09
N ALA A 207 4.57 -3.99 14.04
CA ALA A 207 3.69 -4.72 13.15
C ALA A 207 2.85 -5.74 13.94
N PHE A 208 1.62 -5.98 13.48
CA PHE A 208 0.75 -7.00 14.02
C PHE A 208 1.37 -8.39 13.84
N LYS A 209 1.40 -9.18 14.92
CA LYS A 209 1.89 -10.55 14.91
C LYS A 209 0.78 -11.56 15.17
N ALA A 210 0.04 -11.36 16.24
CA ALA A 210 -1.03 -12.26 16.68
C ALA A 210 -1.98 -11.53 17.63
N PHE A 211 -3.13 -12.13 17.89
CA PHE A 211 -4.05 -11.66 18.93
C PHE A 211 -4.72 -12.83 19.65
N LYS A 212 -5.25 -12.54 20.82
CA LYS A 212 -6.16 -13.44 21.55
C LYS A 212 -7.20 -12.64 22.30
N THR A 213 -8.38 -13.21 22.44
CA THR A 213 -9.44 -12.66 23.30
C THR A 213 -9.16 -13.00 24.77
N SER A 214 -9.50 -12.10 25.68
CA SER A 214 -9.32 -12.26 27.12
C SER A 214 -10.44 -11.54 27.86
N GLY A 215 -11.52 -12.26 28.17
CA GLY A 215 -12.77 -11.67 28.69
C GLY A 215 -13.34 -10.64 27.74
N SER A 216 -13.56 -9.43 28.22
CA SER A 216 -14.05 -8.28 27.45
C SER A 216 -12.94 -7.51 26.72
N SER A 217 -11.76 -8.09 26.57
CA SER A 217 -10.60 -7.43 25.94
C SER A 217 -10.00 -8.28 24.82
N ILE A 218 -9.27 -7.63 23.93
CA ILE A 218 -8.35 -8.26 22.97
C ILE A 218 -6.92 -7.91 23.35
N LEU A 219 -6.05 -8.90 23.38
CA LEU A 219 -4.60 -8.74 23.54
C LEU A 219 -3.94 -8.88 22.19
N VAL A 220 -3.41 -7.78 21.68
CA VAL A 220 -2.68 -7.72 20.40
C VAL A 220 -1.20 -7.82 20.67
N GLN A 221 -0.55 -8.80 20.08
CA GLN A 221 0.91 -8.93 20.08
C GLN A 221 1.49 -8.21 18.87
N MET A 222 2.46 -7.33 19.14
CA MET A 222 3.21 -6.60 18.12
C MET A 222 4.65 -7.10 18.07
N GLU A 223 5.21 -7.20 16.86
CA GLU A 223 6.65 -7.40 16.60
C GLU A 223 7.30 -6.10 16.13
N HIS A 224 8.62 -6.05 16.00
CA HIS A 224 9.40 -4.83 15.72
C HIS A 224 9.08 -3.68 16.71
N ALA A 225 8.69 -4.05 17.91
CA ALA A 225 8.12 -3.17 18.93
C ALA A 225 9.12 -2.81 20.07
N ALA A 226 10.41 -2.96 19.84
CA ALA A 226 11.43 -2.53 20.81
C ALA A 226 11.27 -1.05 21.13
N GLY A 227 11.14 -0.69 22.42
CA GLY A 227 10.89 0.69 22.85
C GLY A 227 9.51 1.24 22.46
N LEU A 228 8.50 0.37 22.29
CA LEU A 228 7.14 0.78 21.90
C LEU A 228 6.62 1.90 22.82
N THR A 229 6.20 3.01 22.21
CA THR A 229 5.71 4.20 22.89
C THR A 229 4.75 4.99 21.99
N THR A 230 4.30 6.14 22.47
CA THR A 230 3.51 7.09 21.68
C THR A 230 4.27 8.40 21.48
N THR A 231 4.08 9.06 20.36
CA THR A 231 4.76 10.31 20.00
C THR A 231 4.34 11.50 20.86
N ASP A 232 3.17 11.42 21.50
CA ASP A 232 2.54 12.50 22.27
C ASP A 232 2.42 12.19 23.77
N GLY A 233 2.95 11.06 24.23
CA GLY A 233 2.86 10.60 25.63
C GLY A 233 1.45 10.18 26.07
N LYS A 234 0.46 10.21 25.18
CA LYS A 234 -0.92 9.79 25.48
C LYS A 234 -1.09 8.29 25.26
N LYS A 235 -2.28 7.74 25.59
CA LYS A 235 -2.62 6.35 25.27
C LYS A 235 -2.51 6.11 23.75
N PRO A 236 -2.15 4.89 23.30
CA PRO A 236 -2.18 4.54 21.88
C PRO A 236 -3.58 4.76 21.29
N ALA A 237 -3.66 5.46 20.18
CA ALA A 237 -4.91 5.85 19.51
C ALA A 237 -5.18 5.04 18.24
N GLN A 238 -6.35 5.23 17.64
CA GLN A 238 -6.74 4.66 16.35
C GLN A 238 -6.97 3.14 16.36
N PHE A 239 -7.28 2.57 17.51
CA PHE A 239 -7.73 1.19 17.64
C PHE A 239 -9.24 1.10 17.70
N GLU A 240 -9.79 0.04 17.10
CA GLU A 240 -11.20 -0.31 17.16
C GLU A 240 -11.32 -1.83 17.37
N ILE A 241 -12.40 -2.24 18.05
CA ILE A 241 -12.76 -3.65 18.24
C ILE A 241 -14.21 -3.89 17.85
N ALA A 242 -14.52 -5.12 17.44
CA ALA A 242 -15.86 -5.56 17.09
C ALA A 242 -16.21 -6.87 17.76
N GLY A 243 -17.49 -7.07 18.04
CA GLY A 243 -18.09 -8.33 18.45
C GLY A 243 -18.38 -9.26 17.28
N THR A 244 -19.32 -10.19 17.49
CA THR A 244 -19.82 -11.11 16.45
C THR A 244 -20.71 -10.42 15.40
N ASP A 245 -21.21 -9.24 15.73
CA ASP A 245 -21.99 -8.39 14.83
C ASP A 245 -21.16 -7.71 13.73
N GLY A 246 -19.82 -7.72 13.88
CA GLY A 246 -18.90 -7.08 12.95
C GLY A 246 -18.90 -5.55 12.99
N ILE A 247 -19.59 -4.94 13.97
CA ILE A 247 -19.64 -3.48 14.14
C ILE A 247 -18.42 -3.05 14.94
N TYR A 248 -17.58 -2.22 14.35
CA TYR A 248 -16.36 -1.72 14.99
C TYR A 248 -16.63 -0.45 15.82
N HIS A 249 -16.21 -0.49 17.07
CA HIS A 249 -16.27 0.62 18.02
C HIS A 249 -14.88 1.05 18.46
N PRO A 250 -14.67 2.35 18.76
CA PRO A 250 -13.40 2.84 19.29
C PRO A 250 -12.98 2.06 20.53
N ALA A 251 -11.69 1.71 20.59
CA ALA A 251 -11.12 0.96 21.72
C ALA A 251 -10.09 1.80 22.48
N THR A 252 -10.16 1.71 23.80
CA THR A 252 -9.05 2.12 24.68
C THR A 252 -7.93 1.11 24.54
N ALA A 253 -6.71 1.59 24.30
CA ALA A 253 -5.52 0.78 24.13
C ALA A 253 -4.51 1.06 25.26
N GLU A 254 -3.93 0.00 25.80
CA GLU A 254 -2.91 0.06 26.86
C GLU A 254 -1.75 -0.88 26.54
N ILE A 255 -0.52 -0.37 26.59
CA ILE A 255 0.67 -1.20 26.43
C ILE A 255 0.91 -1.92 27.75
N THR A 256 0.67 -3.23 27.80
CA THR A 256 0.71 -4.02 29.03
C THR A 256 2.02 -4.78 29.23
N ASN A 257 2.75 -5.08 28.17
CA ASN A 257 4.02 -5.80 28.24
C ASN A 257 4.95 -5.33 27.13
N ARG A 258 6.25 -5.27 27.44
CA ARG A 258 7.34 -5.01 26.50
C ARG A 258 8.48 -5.97 26.80
N LYS A 259 8.82 -6.86 25.87
CA LYS A 259 9.92 -7.81 26.06
C LYS A 259 10.71 -7.95 24.77
N GLY A 260 11.96 -7.49 24.80
CA GLY A 260 12.82 -7.50 23.61
C GLY A 260 12.20 -6.73 22.47
N GLY A 261 12.07 -7.36 21.29
CA GLY A 261 11.46 -6.78 20.09
C GLY A 261 9.94 -6.91 20.01
N THR A 262 9.25 -7.40 21.07
CA THR A 262 7.80 -7.61 21.07
C THR A 262 7.10 -6.77 22.14
N ALA A 263 5.82 -6.47 21.93
CA ALA A 263 4.96 -5.83 22.91
C ALA A 263 3.54 -6.37 22.84
N VAL A 264 2.80 -6.22 23.94
CA VAL A 264 1.36 -6.56 24.00
C VAL A 264 0.56 -5.30 24.29
N ILE A 265 -0.49 -5.09 23.48
CA ILE A 265 -1.46 -4.01 23.65
C ILE A 265 -2.79 -4.65 24.04
N ARG A 266 -3.36 -4.21 25.17
CA ARG A 266 -4.72 -4.56 25.59
C ARG A 266 -5.70 -3.56 24.96
N LEU A 267 -6.74 -4.07 24.31
CA LEU A 267 -7.82 -3.29 23.75
C LEU A 267 -9.13 -3.60 24.46
N SER A 268 -9.89 -2.58 24.82
CA SER A 268 -11.23 -2.72 25.41
C SER A 268 -12.15 -1.59 24.96
N SER A 269 -13.45 -1.85 24.91
CA SER A 269 -14.49 -0.85 24.66
C SER A 269 -15.71 -1.16 25.55
N PRO A 270 -16.34 -0.15 26.16
CA PRO A 270 -17.57 -0.37 26.91
C PRO A 270 -18.74 -0.88 26.06
N GLU A 271 -18.69 -0.60 24.76
CA GLU A 271 -19.70 -0.95 23.79
C GLU A 271 -19.57 -2.41 23.29
N VAL A 272 -18.41 -3.08 23.52
CA VAL A 272 -18.15 -4.43 23.03
C VAL A 272 -17.82 -5.38 24.17
N LYS A 273 -18.82 -6.10 24.69
CA LYS A 273 -18.65 -7.02 25.83
C LYS A 273 -17.90 -8.31 25.47
N SER A 274 -18.06 -8.81 24.25
CA SER A 274 -17.44 -10.05 23.78
C SER A 274 -16.70 -9.82 22.46
N PRO A 275 -15.52 -9.16 22.50
CA PRO A 275 -14.81 -8.79 21.29
C PRO A 275 -14.26 -10.02 20.57
N LYS A 276 -14.32 -9.97 19.23
CA LYS A 276 -13.83 -11.01 18.31
C LYS A 276 -12.72 -10.51 17.41
N ASN A 277 -12.82 -9.25 16.96
CA ASN A 277 -11.90 -8.67 16.00
C ASN A 277 -11.38 -7.31 16.47
N ALA A 278 -10.19 -6.98 16.00
CA ALA A 278 -9.55 -5.69 16.22
C ALA A 278 -8.99 -5.13 14.92
N ARG A 279 -8.91 -3.82 14.81
CA ARG A 279 -8.21 -3.14 13.74
C ARG A 279 -7.49 -1.89 14.27
N TYR A 280 -6.44 -1.48 13.55
CA TYR A 280 -5.63 -0.31 13.85
C TYR A 280 -5.42 0.53 12.61
N CYS A 281 -5.68 1.84 12.71
CA CYS A 281 -5.54 2.78 11.60
C CYS A 281 -6.30 2.34 10.33
N TRP A 282 -7.47 1.71 10.49
CA TRP A 282 -8.27 1.15 9.40
C TRP A 282 -9.25 2.20 8.86
N ASN A 283 -8.71 3.35 8.46
CA ASN A 283 -9.45 4.41 7.80
C ASN A 283 -8.52 5.11 6.80
N ARG A 284 -9.10 5.83 5.85
CA ARG A 284 -8.34 6.66 4.91
C ARG A 284 -7.59 7.79 5.60
N PHE A 285 -8.24 8.46 6.57
CA PHE A 285 -7.61 9.48 7.41
C PHE A 285 -7.50 9.00 8.86
N VAL A 286 -6.29 9.01 9.37
CA VAL A 286 -5.95 8.59 10.71
C VAL A 286 -4.84 9.49 11.27
N THR A 287 -4.77 9.59 12.58
CA THR A 287 -3.71 10.33 13.30
C THR A 287 -2.99 9.37 14.26
N PRO A 288 -2.14 8.45 13.71
CA PRO A 288 -1.45 7.49 14.54
C PRO A 288 -0.42 8.17 15.45
N ASN A 289 -0.33 7.68 16.68
CA ASN A 289 0.69 8.12 17.64
C ASN A 289 1.61 6.97 18.12
N LEU A 290 1.34 5.73 17.72
CA LEU A 290 2.10 4.57 18.16
C LEU A 290 3.37 4.37 17.31
N VAL A 291 4.53 4.33 17.98
CA VAL A 291 5.86 4.18 17.35
C VAL A 291 6.74 3.24 18.18
N ASN A 292 7.79 2.70 17.55
CA ASN A 292 8.86 2.02 18.31
C ASN A 292 9.97 3.00 18.76
N GLY A 293 10.99 2.49 19.41
CA GLY A 293 12.13 3.29 19.89
C GLY A 293 12.92 4.01 18.79
N ASN A 294 12.78 3.60 17.53
CA ASN A 294 13.37 4.27 16.37
C ASN A 294 12.42 5.30 15.73
N GLN A 295 11.32 5.66 16.38
CA GLN A 295 10.29 6.58 15.91
C GLN A 295 9.63 6.16 14.59
N LEU A 296 9.65 4.86 14.28
CA LEU A 296 8.94 4.31 13.12
C LEU A 296 7.49 4.00 13.51
N PRO A 297 6.49 4.43 12.71
CA PRO A 297 5.08 4.28 13.04
C PRO A 297 4.62 2.83 12.95
N ALA A 298 3.66 2.45 13.80
CA ALA A 298 3.02 1.15 13.72
C ALA A 298 2.25 0.99 12.40
N ARG A 299 2.31 -0.22 11.83
CA ARG A 299 1.61 -0.58 10.58
C ARG A 299 0.12 -0.76 10.82
N PRO A 300 -0.75 -0.29 9.92
CA PRO A 300 -2.17 -0.63 9.94
C PRO A 300 -2.39 -2.14 9.90
N PHE A 301 -3.44 -2.60 10.54
CA PHE A 301 -3.86 -4.00 10.47
C PHE A 301 -5.34 -4.18 10.79
N ARG A 302 -5.88 -5.35 10.42
CA ARG A 302 -7.15 -5.91 10.92
C ARG A 302 -6.99 -7.41 11.18
N THR A 303 -7.78 -7.94 12.11
CA THR A 303 -7.70 -9.34 12.50
C THR A 303 -8.72 -10.24 11.80
N ASP A 304 -9.70 -9.64 11.14
CA ASP A 304 -10.73 -10.30 10.31
C ASP A 304 -10.32 -10.43 8.83
N ALA A 305 -9.08 -10.08 8.49
CA ALA A 305 -8.55 -10.31 7.16
C ALA A 305 -8.52 -11.81 6.83
N PRO A 306 -8.78 -12.19 5.56
CA PRO A 306 -8.59 -13.58 5.13
C PRO A 306 -7.18 -14.07 5.44
N VAL A 307 -7.06 -15.26 6.01
CA VAL A 307 -5.75 -15.87 6.26
C VAL A 307 -5.06 -16.13 4.93
N LEU A 308 -3.94 -15.46 4.70
CA LEU A 308 -3.12 -15.71 3.53
C LEU A 308 -2.57 -17.15 3.62
N LYS A 309 -3.06 -18.05 2.79
CA LYS A 309 -2.40 -19.35 2.60
C LYS A 309 -1.04 -19.08 1.93
N LYS A 310 0.03 -19.49 2.59
CA LYS A 310 1.39 -19.44 2.04
C LYS A 310 1.53 -20.39 0.86
#